data_f828cbfcfef771f17cf76a74834ab025
#
_entry.id   f828cbfcfef771f17cf76a74834ab025
#
_cell.length_a   1.000
_cell.length_b   1.000
_cell.length_c   1.000
_cell.angle_alpha   90.00
_cell.angle_beta   90.00
_cell.angle_gamma   90.00
#
_symmetry.space_group_name_H-M   'P 1'
#
loop_
_entity.id
_entity.type
_entity.pdbx_description
1 polymer ?
#
loop_
_entity_poly.entity_id
_entity_poly.type
_entity_poly.pdbx_seq_one_letter_code
_entity_poly.pdbx_strand_id
1 'polypeptide(L)'
;NDDLEYEANEFLDLVSANVIRIRKLKGYSQLKLATEMGYSSASYFGRAEIRKNNEHFNLVQLFKISKVLDIPISDFFESIEK
;
A
#
# COMPACT_ATOMS: atom_id res chain seq x y z
N ASN A 1 -7.26 -21.29 9.57
CA ASN A 1 -6.07 -22.11 9.52
C ASN A 1 -4.83 -21.24 9.56
N ASP A 2 -3.84 -21.64 10.38
CA ASP A 2 -2.67 -20.82 10.63
C ASP A 2 -1.85 -20.57 9.37
N ASP A 3 -1.78 -21.55 8.48
CA ASP A 3 -1.02 -21.39 7.24
C ASP A 3 -1.66 -20.36 6.32
N LEU A 4 -2.98 -20.37 6.22
CA LEU A 4 -3.67 -19.37 5.42
C LEU A 4 -3.51 -17.97 6.00
N GLU A 5 -3.59 -17.86 7.33
CA GLU A 5 -3.37 -16.56 7.97
C GLU A 5 -1.96 -16.05 7.72
N TYR A 6 -0.99 -16.93 7.85
CA TYR A 6 0.39 -16.54 7.61
C TYR A 6 0.59 -16.08 6.17
N GLU A 7 0.07 -16.85 5.22
CA GLU A 7 0.21 -16.51 3.81
C GLU A 7 -0.51 -15.21 3.46
N ALA A 8 -1.70 -15.00 4.06
CA ALA A 8 -2.43 -13.76 3.84
C ALA A 8 -1.64 -12.56 4.35
N ASN A 9 -1.02 -12.70 5.52
CA ASN A 9 -0.22 -11.60 6.06
C ASN A 9 1.02 -11.35 5.22
N GLU A 10 1.66 -12.39 4.70
CA GLU A 10 2.78 -12.21 3.78
C GLU A 10 2.35 -11.47 2.52
N PHE A 11 1.17 -11.80 2.01
CA PHE A 11 0.64 -11.11 0.85
C PHE A 11 0.39 -9.63 1.16
N LEU A 12 -0.19 -9.33 2.30
CA LEU A 12 -0.43 -7.94 2.68
C LEU A 12 0.87 -7.17 2.88
N ASP A 13 1.90 -7.85 3.40
CA ASP A 13 3.23 -7.23 3.52
C ASP A 13 3.80 -6.90 2.14
N LEU A 14 3.62 -7.80 1.20
CA LEU A 14 4.07 -7.56 -0.18
C LEU A 14 3.36 -6.34 -0.78
N VAL A 15 2.05 -6.26 -0.60
CA VAL A 15 1.27 -5.14 -1.13
C VAL A 15 1.77 -3.83 -0.54
N SER A 16 1.95 -3.78 0.78
CA SER A 16 2.43 -2.56 1.43
C SER A 16 3.84 -2.19 0.96
N ALA A 17 4.71 -3.19 0.81
CA ALA A 17 6.07 -2.93 0.31
C ALA A 17 6.03 -2.35 -1.11
N ASN A 18 5.13 -2.84 -1.95
CA ASN A 18 4.98 -2.32 -3.31
C ASN A 18 4.45 -0.88 -3.28
N VAL A 19 3.50 -0.58 -2.39
CA VAL A 19 3.00 0.79 -2.27
C VAL A 19 4.15 1.73 -1.90
N ILE A 20 4.96 1.36 -0.92
CA ILE A 20 6.10 2.18 -0.51
C ILE A 20 7.05 2.41 -1.69
N ARG A 21 7.42 1.33 -2.36
CA ARG A 21 8.39 1.39 -3.45
C ARG A 21 7.91 2.29 -4.58
N ILE A 22 6.67 2.06 -5.02
CA ILE A 22 6.14 2.81 -6.17
C ILE A 22 5.86 4.26 -5.77
N ARG A 23 5.36 4.49 -4.56
CA ARG A 23 5.15 5.86 -4.09
C ARG A 23 6.45 6.66 -4.16
N LYS A 24 7.54 6.06 -3.67
CA LYS A 24 8.84 6.74 -3.66
C LYS A 24 9.37 6.94 -5.07
N LEU A 25 9.19 5.95 -5.93
CA LEU A 25 9.61 6.08 -7.33
C LEU A 25 8.88 7.24 -8.02
N LYS A 26 7.63 7.48 -7.66
CA LYS A 26 6.85 8.57 -8.25
C LYS A 26 7.10 9.90 -7.56
N GLY A 27 7.94 9.93 -6.52
CA GLY A 27 8.28 11.17 -5.85
C GLY A 27 7.22 11.68 -4.88
N TYR A 28 6.33 10.82 -4.40
CA TYR A 28 5.25 11.21 -3.49
C TYR A 28 5.65 11.00 -2.05
N SER A 29 5.42 12.01 -1.21
CA SER A 29 5.46 11.81 0.24
C SER A 29 4.18 11.09 0.67
N GLN A 30 4.21 10.53 1.89
CA GLN A 30 3.01 9.92 2.44
C GLN A 30 1.88 10.94 2.53
N LEU A 31 2.19 12.14 3.00
CA LEU A 31 1.16 13.17 3.15
C LEU A 31 0.58 13.59 1.81
N LYS A 32 1.43 13.78 0.80
CA LYS A 32 0.93 14.18 -0.50
C LYS A 32 -0.01 13.11 -1.07
N LEU A 33 0.39 11.85 -0.99
CA LEU A 33 -0.45 10.79 -1.51
C LEU A 33 -1.76 10.70 -0.74
N ALA A 34 -1.68 10.71 0.60
CA ALA A 34 -2.88 10.62 1.42
C ALA A 34 -3.82 11.78 1.12
N THR A 35 -3.28 12.99 0.98
CA THR A 35 -4.10 14.17 0.69
C THR A 35 -4.81 14.04 -0.65
N GLU A 36 -4.10 13.55 -1.67
CA GLU A 36 -4.72 13.39 -2.99
C GLU A 36 -5.73 12.26 -3.02
N MET A 37 -5.65 11.35 -2.07
CA MET A 37 -6.69 10.33 -1.90
C MET A 37 -7.91 10.84 -1.14
N GLY A 38 -7.83 12.06 -0.60
CA GLY A 38 -8.94 12.65 0.13
C GLY A 38 -8.82 12.57 1.64
N TYR A 39 -7.66 12.18 2.17
CA TYR A 39 -7.46 12.09 3.61
C TYR A 39 -6.91 13.41 4.15
N SER A 40 -7.25 13.72 5.40
CA SER A 40 -6.78 14.95 6.03
C SER A 40 -5.41 14.82 6.68
N SER A 41 -4.90 13.59 6.83
CA SER A 41 -3.59 13.35 7.43
C SER A 41 -3.01 12.06 6.86
N ALA A 42 -1.72 11.86 7.12
CA ALA A 42 -1.03 10.65 6.69
C ALA A 42 -0.97 9.57 7.76
N SER A 43 -1.65 9.76 8.90
CA SER A 43 -1.50 8.85 10.04
C SER A 43 -1.86 7.41 9.69
N TYR A 44 -3.05 7.20 9.13
CA TYR A 44 -3.44 5.85 8.74
C TYR A 44 -2.53 5.30 7.66
N PHE A 45 -2.20 6.16 6.68
CA PHE A 45 -1.38 5.74 5.56
C PHE A 45 -0.04 5.18 6.05
N GLY A 46 0.60 5.90 6.98
CA GLY A 46 1.87 5.46 7.53
C GLY A 46 1.78 4.12 8.24
N ARG A 47 0.69 3.92 9.02
CA ARG A 47 0.50 2.65 9.71
C ARG A 47 0.27 1.50 8.74
N ALA A 48 -0.51 1.74 7.70
CA ALA A 48 -0.79 0.69 6.71
C ALA A 48 0.48 0.31 5.94
N GLU A 49 1.34 1.28 5.64
CA GLU A 49 2.58 0.99 4.92
C GLU A 49 3.50 0.06 5.70
N ILE A 50 3.59 0.24 7.02
CA ILE A 50 4.44 -0.62 7.84
C ILE A 50 3.66 -1.75 8.49
N ARG A 51 2.39 -1.89 8.17
CA ARG A 51 1.53 -2.95 8.68
C ARG A 51 1.42 -2.93 10.20
N LYS A 52 1.46 -1.75 10.78
CA LYS A 52 1.38 -1.61 12.24
C LYS A 52 0.04 -2.13 12.73
N ASN A 53 0.05 -2.97 13.76
CA ASN A 53 -1.17 -3.56 14.32
C ASN A 53 -2.00 -4.28 13.26
N ASN A 54 -1.34 -4.88 12.27
CA ASN A 54 -1.98 -5.60 11.16
C ASN A 54 -2.85 -4.69 10.27
N GLU A 55 -2.68 -3.40 10.34
CA GLU A 55 -3.38 -2.51 9.41
C GLU A 55 -2.87 -2.76 7.99
N HIS A 56 -3.74 -2.54 7.03
CA HIS A 56 -3.40 -2.78 5.64
C HIS A 56 -4.27 -1.91 4.74
N PHE A 57 -3.88 -1.81 3.47
CA PHE A 57 -4.68 -1.10 2.49
C PHE A 57 -5.79 -2.01 1.99
N ASN A 58 -7.02 -1.50 1.95
CA ASN A 58 -8.12 -2.24 1.33
C ASN A 58 -8.15 -1.98 -0.17
N LEU A 59 -9.02 -2.70 -0.88
CA LEU A 59 -9.09 -2.60 -2.33
C LEU A 59 -9.45 -1.20 -2.81
N VAL A 60 -10.37 -0.53 -2.11
CA VAL A 60 -10.75 0.83 -2.50
C VAL A 60 -9.56 1.76 -2.38
N GLN A 61 -8.81 1.63 -1.31
CA GLN A 61 -7.62 2.46 -1.11
C GLN A 61 -6.57 2.17 -2.18
N LEU A 62 -6.34 0.90 -2.48
CA LEU A 62 -5.38 0.54 -3.52
C LEU A 62 -5.80 1.09 -4.88
N PHE A 63 -7.09 1.04 -5.18
CA PHE A 63 -7.58 1.62 -6.42
C PHE A 63 -7.28 3.12 -6.47
N LYS A 64 -7.57 3.84 -5.39
CA LYS A 64 -7.31 5.28 -5.34
C LYS A 64 -5.83 5.57 -5.49
N ILE A 65 -4.97 4.80 -4.80
CA ILE A 65 -3.53 4.98 -4.92
C ILE A 65 -3.08 4.77 -6.36
N SER A 66 -3.59 3.72 -7.01
CA SER A 66 -3.20 3.44 -8.39
C SER A 66 -3.58 4.58 -9.32
N LYS A 67 -4.72 5.21 -9.07
CA LYS A 67 -5.15 6.35 -9.90
C LYS A 67 -4.29 7.58 -9.66
N VAL A 68 -4.00 7.87 -8.39
CA VAL A 68 -3.16 9.03 -8.08
C VAL A 68 -1.76 8.84 -8.64
N LEU A 69 -1.20 7.65 -8.52
CA LEU A 69 0.16 7.38 -8.99
C LEU A 69 0.21 7.03 -10.48
N ASP A 70 -0.95 6.90 -11.12
CA ASP A 70 -1.07 6.63 -12.56
C ASP A 70 -0.36 5.34 -12.94
N ILE A 71 -0.71 4.25 -12.25
CA ILE A 71 -0.19 2.91 -12.53
C ILE A 71 -1.34 1.91 -12.46
N PRO A 72 -1.18 0.74 -13.11
CA PRO A 72 -2.17 -0.32 -12.95
C PRO A 72 -2.20 -0.83 -11.50
N ILE A 73 -3.38 -1.10 -10.97
CA ILE A 73 -3.49 -1.61 -9.61
C ILE A 73 -2.74 -2.95 -9.46
N SER A 74 -2.64 -3.72 -10.55
CA SER A 74 -1.94 -5.00 -10.51
C SER A 74 -0.47 -4.88 -10.11
N ASP A 75 0.12 -3.70 -10.30
CA ASP A 75 1.53 -3.49 -9.92
C ASP A 75 1.76 -3.70 -8.43
N PHE A 76 0.73 -3.48 -7.60
CA PHE A 76 0.88 -3.67 -6.16
C PHE A 76 0.93 -5.14 -5.75
N PHE A 77 0.57 -6.05 -6.65
CA PHE A 77 0.49 -7.48 -6.33
C PHE A 77 1.66 -8.28 -6.86
N GLU A 78 2.60 -7.63 -7.52
CA GLU A 78 3.71 -8.32 -8.14
C GLU A 78 4.81 -8.62 -7.13
N SER A 79 5.44 -9.77 -7.28
CA SER A 79 6.57 -10.13 -6.43
C SER A 79 7.70 -9.15 -6.65
N ILE A 80 8.38 -8.80 -5.55
CA ILE A 80 9.58 -7.98 -5.62
C ILE A 80 10.76 -8.93 -5.80
N GLU A 81 11.32 -8.93 -7.01
CA GLU A 81 12.42 -9.83 -7.33
C GLU A 81 13.77 -9.17 -7.12
N LYS A 82 14.75 -9.98 -6.79
CA LYS A 82 16.11 -9.51 -6.61
C LYS A 82 16.92 -9.73 -7.86
#